data_8e496a15c716f2bb02eb98382747a5e4
#
_entry.id   8e496a15c716f2bb02eb98382747a5e4
#
_cell.length_a   1.000
_cell.length_b   1.000
_cell.length_c   1.000
_cell.angle_alpha   90.00
_cell.angle_beta   90.00
_cell.angle_gamma   90.00
#
_symmetry.space_group_name_H-M   'P 1'
#
loop_
_entity.id
_entity.type
_entity.pdbx_description
1 polymer ?
#
loop_
_entity_poly.entity_id
_entity_poly.type
_entity_poly.pdbx_seq_one_letter_code
_entity_poly.pdbx_strand_id
1 'polypeptide(L)'
;MAKEEVRKQFRLADLLRSEISDLAVHEPIPGERALAERFGTSRVTIRQALALLQDDGLIYTVHGAGSFVAPPRVIKQMKLLSFTQEMKIKGLKASTKVISSQLIEDDEHATDDFIVVGEPAYRIERLRFGDLEPLSFEITYVNQSIAPNLTDRDLTKSLYHILETEYGQEVYSADEHLVPIIIDARIAKFMKIADGSAAIRIQRTGYNIRGEEVERSISIRQATRWDFKYSIRI
;
A
#
# COMPACT_ATOMS: atom_id res chain seq x y z
N MET A 1 32.91 -11.87 -14.10
CA MET A 1 32.91 -12.50 -12.75
C MET A 1 31.86 -11.88 -11.84
N ALA A 2 31.86 -10.59 -11.49
CA ALA A 2 30.84 -10.03 -10.54
C ALA A 2 29.37 -10.14 -11.02
N LYS A 3 29.06 -9.92 -12.31
CA LYS A 3 27.71 -10.08 -12.85
C LYS A 3 27.19 -11.53 -12.82
N GLU A 4 28.07 -12.49 -12.88
CA GLU A 4 27.72 -13.92 -12.89
C GLU A 4 27.47 -14.44 -11.48
N GLU A 5 28.22 -13.96 -10.49
CA GLU A 5 27.98 -14.23 -9.06
C GLU A 5 26.65 -13.63 -8.58
N VAL A 6 26.34 -12.41 -8.99
CA VAL A 6 25.05 -11.76 -8.70
C VAL A 6 23.89 -12.57 -9.29
N ARG A 7 24.00 -13.04 -10.54
CA ARG A 7 22.96 -13.92 -11.13
C ARG A 7 22.81 -15.25 -10.38
N LYS A 8 23.91 -15.79 -9.86
CA LYS A 8 23.93 -17.08 -9.17
C LYS A 8 23.22 -17.01 -7.82
N GLN A 9 23.40 -15.93 -7.04
CA GLN A 9 22.72 -15.75 -5.75
C GLN A 9 21.20 -15.61 -5.91
N PHE A 10 20.69 -14.92 -6.95
CA PHE A 10 19.26 -14.80 -7.21
C PHE A 10 18.65 -16.13 -7.64
N ARG A 11 19.29 -16.87 -8.55
CA ARG A 11 18.85 -18.22 -8.91
C ARG A 11 18.77 -19.15 -7.72
N LEU A 12 19.74 -19.06 -6.82
CA LEU A 12 19.79 -19.86 -5.59
C LEU A 12 18.66 -19.46 -4.63
N ALA A 13 18.40 -18.16 -4.48
CA ALA A 13 17.30 -17.66 -3.69
C ALA A 13 15.94 -18.16 -4.22
N ASP A 14 15.76 -18.20 -5.56
CA ASP A 14 14.52 -18.71 -6.17
C ASP A 14 14.33 -20.22 -5.96
N LEU A 15 15.40 -21.01 -6.07
CA LEU A 15 15.34 -22.45 -5.76
C LEU A 15 15.01 -22.70 -4.29
N LEU A 16 15.68 -22.02 -3.38
CA LEU A 16 15.42 -22.12 -1.94
C LEU A 16 14.01 -21.63 -1.59
N ARG A 17 13.49 -20.60 -2.27
CA ARG A 17 12.11 -20.13 -2.06
C ARG A 17 11.09 -21.21 -2.38
N SER A 18 11.27 -21.93 -3.48
CA SER A 18 10.39 -23.05 -3.84
C SER A 18 10.44 -24.16 -2.80
N GLU A 19 11.62 -24.51 -2.30
CA GLU A 19 11.76 -25.54 -1.27
C GLU A 19 11.16 -25.14 0.09
N ILE A 20 11.35 -23.86 0.47
CA ILE A 20 10.83 -23.31 1.73
C ILE A 20 9.29 -23.25 1.72
N SER A 21 8.67 -23.09 0.56
CA SER A 21 7.20 -23.06 0.45
C SER A 21 6.53 -24.37 0.92
N ASP A 22 7.24 -25.49 0.91
CA ASP A 22 6.75 -26.80 1.29
C ASP A 22 7.05 -27.15 2.78
N LEU A 23 7.82 -26.29 3.48
CA LEU A 23 8.19 -26.47 4.87
C LEU A 23 7.20 -25.83 5.83
N ALA A 24 7.13 -26.38 7.05
CA ALA A 24 6.30 -25.83 8.12
C ALA A 24 6.89 -24.52 8.67
N VAL A 25 6.02 -23.65 9.18
CA VAL A 25 6.46 -22.44 9.91
C VAL A 25 7.33 -22.85 11.10
N HIS A 26 8.45 -22.14 11.28
CA HIS A 26 9.50 -22.42 12.29
C HIS A 26 10.32 -23.69 12.02
N GLU A 27 10.15 -24.34 10.88
CA GLU A 27 11.00 -25.44 10.49
C GLU A 27 12.43 -24.95 10.21
N PRO A 28 13.48 -25.65 10.70
CA PRO A 28 14.86 -25.24 10.49
C PRO A 28 15.29 -25.44 9.03
N ILE A 29 16.04 -24.48 8.50
CA ILE A 29 16.64 -24.54 7.17
C ILE A 29 18.06 -25.08 7.29
N PRO A 30 18.52 -25.94 6.34
CA PRO A 30 19.87 -26.43 6.36
C PRO A 30 20.89 -25.29 6.44
N GLY A 31 21.94 -25.45 7.25
CA GLY A 31 22.94 -24.42 7.47
C GLY A 31 23.78 -24.08 6.22
N GLU A 32 24.42 -22.91 6.19
CA GLU A 32 25.21 -22.40 5.06
C GLU A 32 26.18 -23.43 4.49
N ARG A 33 26.82 -24.25 5.35
CA ARG A 33 27.78 -25.26 4.89
C ARG A 33 27.09 -26.37 4.10
N ALA A 34 26.02 -26.91 4.63
CA ALA A 34 25.25 -27.98 3.97
C ALA A 34 24.65 -27.51 2.64
N LEU A 35 24.13 -26.28 2.60
CA LEU A 35 23.63 -25.68 1.37
C LEU A 35 24.74 -25.43 0.36
N ALA A 36 25.91 -24.98 0.80
CA ALA A 36 27.07 -24.76 -0.09
C ALA A 36 27.55 -26.06 -0.74
N GLU A 37 27.64 -27.15 0.04
CA GLU A 37 27.97 -28.49 -0.46
C GLU A 37 26.91 -28.98 -1.45
N ARG A 38 25.63 -28.88 -1.09
CA ARG A 38 24.50 -29.35 -1.91
C ARG A 38 24.37 -28.63 -3.26
N PHE A 39 24.57 -27.32 -3.28
CA PHE A 39 24.45 -26.51 -4.50
C PHE A 39 25.79 -26.29 -5.23
N GLY A 40 26.89 -26.85 -4.77
CA GLY A 40 28.20 -26.71 -5.40
C GLY A 40 28.64 -25.25 -5.53
N THR A 41 28.45 -24.45 -4.47
CA THR A 41 28.74 -23.02 -4.48
C THR A 41 29.47 -22.56 -3.21
N SER A 42 29.90 -21.29 -3.19
CA SER A 42 30.58 -20.73 -2.03
C SER A 42 29.60 -20.45 -0.88
N ARG A 43 30.06 -20.54 0.38
CA ARG A 43 29.28 -20.12 1.54
C ARG A 43 28.87 -18.64 1.48
N VAL A 44 29.68 -17.79 0.86
CA VAL A 44 29.36 -16.38 0.66
C VAL A 44 28.13 -16.21 -0.24
N THR A 45 28.06 -16.97 -1.34
CA THR A 45 26.91 -16.95 -2.27
C THR A 45 25.64 -17.46 -1.58
N ILE A 46 25.74 -18.53 -0.77
CA ILE A 46 24.62 -19.04 0.04
C ILE A 46 24.14 -17.96 1.04
N ARG A 47 25.06 -17.34 1.76
CA ARG A 47 24.71 -16.28 2.72
C ARG A 47 23.99 -15.12 2.05
N GLN A 48 24.43 -14.72 0.86
CA GLN A 48 23.76 -13.68 0.07
C GLN A 48 22.35 -14.13 -0.37
N ALA A 49 22.20 -15.38 -0.80
CA ALA A 49 20.87 -15.93 -1.14
C ALA A 49 19.93 -16.00 0.08
N LEU A 50 20.44 -16.45 1.25
CA LEU A 50 19.67 -16.47 2.50
C LEU A 50 19.33 -15.05 2.97
N ALA A 51 20.22 -14.06 2.81
CA ALA A 51 19.92 -12.67 3.11
C ALA A 51 18.74 -12.14 2.26
N LEU A 52 18.69 -12.47 0.97
CA LEU A 52 17.55 -12.14 0.11
C LEU A 52 16.24 -12.76 0.64
N LEU A 53 16.25 -14.02 1.06
CA LEU A 53 15.07 -14.67 1.63
C LEU A 53 14.66 -14.07 2.98
N GLN A 54 15.63 -13.61 3.77
CA GLN A 54 15.36 -12.91 5.03
C GLN A 54 14.79 -11.52 4.81
N ASP A 55 15.29 -10.77 3.84
CA ASP A 55 14.75 -9.47 3.43
C ASP A 55 13.33 -9.62 2.89
N ASP A 56 13.06 -10.72 2.16
CA ASP A 56 11.72 -11.10 1.71
C ASP A 56 10.81 -11.55 2.86
N GLY A 57 11.36 -11.77 4.05
CA GLY A 57 10.63 -12.25 5.23
C GLY A 57 10.17 -13.69 5.12
N LEU A 58 10.79 -14.49 4.27
CA LEU A 58 10.50 -15.93 4.14
C LEU A 58 11.21 -16.76 5.21
N ILE A 59 12.32 -16.25 5.73
CA ILE A 59 13.10 -16.85 6.79
C ILE A 59 13.46 -15.83 7.86
N TYR A 60 13.78 -16.29 9.05
CA TYR A 60 14.43 -15.50 10.09
C TYR A 60 15.63 -16.26 10.66
N THR A 61 16.62 -15.53 11.16
CA THR A 61 17.85 -16.13 11.71
C THR A 61 17.92 -15.88 13.21
N VAL A 62 18.19 -16.95 13.96
CA VAL A 62 18.46 -16.89 15.39
C VAL A 62 19.96 -17.09 15.59
N HIS A 63 20.60 -16.15 16.27
CA HIS A 63 22.04 -16.21 16.51
C HIS A 63 22.44 -17.51 17.23
N GLY A 64 23.36 -18.27 16.65
CA GLY A 64 23.80 -19.57 17.18
C GLY A 64 22.88 -20.76 16.91
N ALA A 65 21.63 -20.57 16.50
CA ALA A 65 20.67 -21.64 16.24
C ALA A 65 20.41 -21.91 14.75
N GLY A 66 20.68 -20.93 13.87
CA GLY A 66 20.48 -21.09 12.43
C GLY A 66 19.32 -20.28 11.88
N SER A 67 18.90 -20.62 10.66
CA SER A 67 17.78 -19.99 9.97
C SER A 67 16.56 -20.90 9.97
N PHE A 68 15.39 -20.30 10.05
CA PHE A 68 14.09 -20.98 10.20
C PHE A 68 13.08 -20.36 9.22
N VAL A 69 12.08 -21.14 8.79
CA VAL A 69 10.96 -20.65 8.01
C VAL A 69 10.20 -19.61 8.81
N ALA A 70 10.07 -18.41 8.26
CA ALA A 70 9.29 -17.36 8.91
C ALA A 70 7.78 -17.65 8.80
N PRO A 71 6.99 -17.29 9.81
CA PRO A 71 5.55 -17.27 9.64
C PRO A 71 5.24 -16.38 8.41
N PRO A 72 4.24 -16.76 7.59
CA PRO A 72 3.94 -16.01 6.38
C PRO A 72 3.72 -14.56 6.78
N ARG A 73 4.69 -13.70 6.46
CA ARG A 73 4.37 -12.30 6.29
C ARG A 73 3.31 -12.34 5.22
N VAL A 74 2.17 -11.75 5.50
CA VAL A 74 1.24 -11.34 4.46
C VAL A 74 2.08 -10.46 3.55
N ILE A 75 2.75 -11.10 2.58
CA ILE A 75 3.41 -10.39 1.49
C ILE A 75 2.25 -9.68 0.85
N LYS A 76 2.20 -8.39 1.08
CA LYS A 76 1.29 -7.51 0.43
C LYS A 76 1.63 -7.63 -1.07
N GLN A 77 1.06 -8.64 -1.76
CA GLN A 77 0.68 -8.36 -3.12
C GLN A 77 0.02 -6.99 -3.02
N MET A 78 0.35 -6.06 -3.90
CA MET A 78 -0.24 -4.74 -3.91
C MET A 78 -1.76 -4.89 -4.09
N LYS A 79 -2.41 -5.45 -3.07
CA LYS A 79 -3.86 -5.42 -2.94
C LYS A 79 -4.15 -3.99 -2.61
N LEU A 80 -4.92 -3.39 -3.45
CA LEU A 80 -5.51 -2.11 -3.21
C LEU A 80 -6.21 -2.16 -1.86
N LEU A 81 -5.58 -1.59 -0.84
CA LEU A 81 -6.14 -1.56 0.50
C LEU A 81 -6.89 -0.25 0.69
N SER A 82 -8.09 -0.35 1.22
CA SER A 82 -8.74 0.83 1.80
C SER A 82 -7.92 1.33 3.00
N PHE A 83 -8.04 2.61 3.33
CA PHE A 83 -7.38 3.18 4.51
C PHE A 83 -7.71 2.37 5.79
N THR A 84 -8.94 1.91 5.94
CA THR A 84 -9.37 1.10 7.09
C THR A 84 -8.61 -0.22 7.17
N GLN A 85 -8.42 -0.90 6.05
CA GLN A 85 -7.64 -2.13 5.98
C GLN A 85 -6.16 -1.87 6.24
N GLU A 86 -5.61 -0.77 5.70
CA GLU A 86 -4.23 -0.36 5.93
C GLU A 86 -3.96 -0.11 7.41
N MET A 87 -4.84 0.61 8.11
CA MET A 87 -4.72 0.86 9.54
C MET A 87 -4.83 -0.44 10.36
N LYS A 88 -5.74 -1.33 10.00
CA LYS A 88 -5.88 -2.65 10.65
C LYS A 88 -4.58 -3.46 10.58
N ILE A 89 -3.89 -3.46 9.43
CA ILE A 89 -2.61 -4.14 9.25
C ILE A 89 -1.51 -3.51 10.13
N LYS A 90 -1.55 -2.18 10.31
CA LYS A 90 -0.62 -1.45 11.18
C LYS A 90 -0.97 -1.55 12.66
N GLY A 91 -2.04 -2.25 13.04
CA GLY A 91 -2.50 -2.38 14.42
C GLY A 91 -3.16 -1.09 14.97
N LEU A 92 -3.56 -0.17 14.10
CA LEU A 92 -4.19 1.11 14.45
C LEU A 92 -5.71 1.03 14.25
N LYS A 93 -6.45 1.73 15.09
CA LYS A 93 -7.90 1.89 14.94
C LYS A 93 -8.18 3.03 13.95
N ALA A 94 -8.70 2.68 12.77
CA ALA A 94 -9.12 3.66 11.79
C ALA A 94 -10.37 4.41 12.23
N SER A 95 -10.40 5.73 12.04
CA SER A 95 -11.61 6.53 12.10
C SER A 95 -11.56 7.66 11.06
N THR A 96 -12.72 8.27 10.79
CA THR A 96 -12.87 9.28 9.74
C THR A 96 -13.75 10.41 10.23
N LYS A 97 -13.34 11.64 9.92
CA LYS A 97 -14.17 12.82 10.01
C LYS A 97 -14.46 13.33 8.60
N VAL A 98 -15.70 13.41 8.20
CA VAL A 98 -16.12 14.08 6.97
C VAL A 98 -15.99 15.58 7.18
N ILE A 99 -15.25 16.24 6.30
CA ILE A 99 -15.05 17.69 6.30
C ILE A 99 -16.11 18.35 5.42
N SER A 100 -16.30 17.80 4.22
CA SER A 100 -17.37 18.22 3.30
C SER A 100 -17.75 17.07 2.38
N SER A 101 -18.99 17.08 1.89
CA SER A 101 -19.45 16.23 0.81
C SER A 101 -20.49 16.97 0.00
N GLN A 102 -20.33 17.03 -1.31
CA GLN A 102 -21.23 17.75 -2.21
C GLN A 102 -21.24 17.14 -3.60
N LEU A 103 -22.36 17.27 -4.30
CA LEU A 103 -22.42 17.01 -5.72
C LEU A 103 -21.86 18.22 -6.46
N ILE A 104 -20.96 18.00 -7.41
CA ILE A 104 -20.45 18.99 -8.34
C ILE A 104 -20.95 18.64 -9.73
N GLU A 105 -21.52 19.61 -10.44
CA GLU A 105 -22.16 19.40 -11.75
C GLU A 105 -21.25 19.81 -12.92
N ASP A 106 -20.21 20.62 -12.66
CA ASP A 106 -19.31 21.17 -13.69
C ASP A 106 -17.85 21.28 -13.23
N ASP A 107 -16.95 21.34 -14.23
CA ASP A 107 -15.49 21.43 -14.12
C ASP A 107 -14.93 22.69 -13.40
N GLU A 108 -15.74 23.69 -13.10
CA GLU A 108 -15.26 24.95 -12.50
C GLU A 108 -14.57 24.78 -11.14
N HIS A 109 -14.68 23.59 -10.52
CA HIS A 109 -14.08 23.30 -9.21
C HIS A 109 -12.98 22.23 -9.25
N ALA A 110 -12.64 21.71 -10.41
CA ALA A 110 -11.48 20.85 -10.60
C ALA A 110 -10.19 21.69 -10.59
N THR A 111 -9.77 22.13 -9.41
CA THR A 111 -8.54 22.94 -9.25
C THR A 111 -7.25 22.12 -9.40
N ASP A 112 -7.37 20.86 -9.77
CA ASP A 112 -6.23 19.95 -9.96
C ASP A 112 -6.33 19.28 -11.33
N ASP A 113 -5.30 19.43 -12.18
CA ASP A 113 -5.20 18.85 -13.53
C ASP A 113 -5.40 17.32 -13.57
N PHE A 114 -5.36 16.67 -12.41
CA PHE A 114 -5.62 15.24 -12.25
C PHE A 114 -7.12 14.89 -12.34
N ILE A 115 -8.02 15.84 -12.07
CA ILE A 115 -9.45 15.57 -11.94
C ILE A 115 -10.19 16.23 -13.09
N VAL A 116 -10.45 15.46 -14.13
CA VAL A 116 -11.38 15.81 -15.20
C VAL A 116 -12.74 15.24 -14.82
N VAL A 117 -13.65 16.10 -14.41
CA VAL A 117 -15.04 15.73 -14.14
C VAL A 117 -15.85 16.11 -15.39
N GLY A 118 -16.00 15.16 -16.31
CA GLY A 118 -16.85 15.34 -17.50
C GLY A 118 -18.34 15.04 -17.24
N GLU A 119 -18.67 14.57 -16.02
CA GLU A 119 -20.02 14.20 -15.57
C GLU A 119 -20.21 14.62 -14.11
N PRO A 120 -21.47 14.80 -13.63
CA PRO A 120 -21.73 15.10 -12.22
C PRO A 120 -21.07 14.10 -11.29
N ALA A 121 -20.31 14.58 -10.29
CA ALA A 121 -19.58 13.75 -9.36
C ALA A 121 -19.72 14.24 -7.92
N TYR A 122 -19.69 13.31 -6.98
CA TYR A 122 -19.58 13.64 -5.55
C TYR A 122 -18.13 13.94 -5.22
N ARG A 123 -17.87 15.13 -4.68
CA ARG A 123 -16.60 15.54 -4.11
C ARG A 123 -16.67 15.40 -2.59
N ILE A 124 -15.85 14.53 -2.02
CA ILE A 124 -15.87 14.17 -0.61
C ILE A 124 -14.51 14.49 0.01
N GLU A 125 -14.47 15.43 0.97
CA GLU A 125 -13.27 15.70 1.77
C GLU A 125 -13.34 14.99 3.11
N ARG A 126 -12.30 14.23 3.45
CA ARG A 126 -12.23 13.45 4.68
C ARG A 126 -10.88 13.62 5.38
N LEU A 127 -10.92 13.72 6.69
CA LEU A 127 -9.74 13.59 7.54
C LEU A 127 -9.72 12.19 8.14
N ARG A 128 -8.61 11.47 7.90
CA ARG A 128 -8.46 10.07 8.26
C ARG A 128 -7.52 9.94 9.45
N PHE A 129 -7.93 9.17 10.44
CA PHE A 129 -7.20 8.99 11.70
C PHE A 129 -6.74 7.54 11.86
N GLY A 130 -5.53 7.38 12.44
CA GLY A 130 -5.11 6.14 13.08
C GLY A 130 -5.06 6.41 14.59
N ASP A 131 -5.87 5.69 15.35
CA ASP A 131 -6.21 6.00 16.73
C ASP A 131 -6.81 7.42 16.84
N LEU A 132 -6.13 8.36 17.52
CA LEU A 132 -6.60 9.74 17.67
C LEU A 132 -5.81 10.74 16.80
N GLU A 133 -4.82 10.26 16.06
CA GLU A 133 -3.92 11.12 15.29
C GLU A 133 -4.37 11.24 13.82
N PRO A 134 -4.46 12.45 13.29
CA PRO A 134 -4.74 12.66 11.87
C PRO A 134 -3.56 12.17 11.03
N LEU A 135 -3.79 11.23 10.13
CA LEU A 135 -2.77 10.60 9.31
C LEU A 135 -2.84 10.95 7.83
N SER A 136 -4.03 11.28 7.32
CA SER A 136 -4.24 11.62 5.93
C SER A 136 -5.41 12.58 5.77
N PHE A 137 -5.23 13.59 4.93
CA PHE A 137 -6.33 14.38 4.37
C PHE A 137 -6.62 13.85 2.97
N GLU A 138 -7.89 13.56 2.67
CA GLU A 138 -8.30 12.86 1.46
C GLU A 138 -9.42 13.63 0.77
N ILE A 139 -9.31 13.82 -0.54
CA ILE A 139 -10.36 14.32 -1.42
C ILE A 139 -10.66 13.20 -2.40
N THR A 140 -11.90 12.76 -2.45
CA THR A 140 -12.34 11.68 -3.36
C THR A 140 -13.47 12.18 -4.24
N TYR A 141 -13.42 11.78 -5.51
CA TYR A 141 -14.45 12.03 -6.51
C TYR A 141 -15.04 10.70 -6.96
N VAL A 142 -16.35 10.61 -6.98
CA VAL A 142 -17.10 9.44 -7.44
C VAL A 142 -18.21 9.93 -8.36
N ASN A 143 -18.27 9.43 -9.59
CA ASN A 143 -19.34 9.82 -10.53
C ASN A 143 -20.71 9.48 -9.97
N GLN A 144 -21.66 10.40 -10.14
CA GLN A 144 -23.03 10.23 -9.66
C GLN A 144 -23.71 9.00 -10.29
N SER A 145 -23.40 8.70 -11.54
CA SER A 145 -23.92 7.52 -12.27
C SER A 145 -23.49 6.19 -11.64
N ILE A 146 -22.31 6.17 -11.01
CA ILE A 146 -21.75 4.97 -10.35
C ILE A 146 -22.37 4.74 -8.98
N ALA A 147 -22.58 5.81 -8.21
CA ALA A 147 -23.08 5.75 -6.84
C ALA A 147 -24.16 6.83 -6.58
N PRO A 148 -25.38 6.67 -7.10
CA PRO A 148 -26.44 7.64 -6.91
C PRO A 148 -26.75 7.88 -5.41
N ASN A 149 -26.95 9.14 -5.02
CA ASN A 149 -27.23 9.55 -3.64
C ASN A 149 -26.14 9.11 -2.63
N LEU A 150 -24.87 9.10 -3.04
CA LEU A 150 -23.74 8.69 -2.21
C LEU A 150 -23.61 9.56 -0.95
N THR A 151 -23.98 10.83 -1.01
CA THR A 151 -23.98 11.77 0.13
C THR A 151 -24.98 11.43 1.23
N ASP A 152 -25.98 10.60 0.96
CA ASP A 152 -26.96 10.14 1.96
C ASP A 152 -26.40 8.95 2.79
N ARG A 153 -25.22 8.47 2.44
CA ARG A 153 -24.55 7.36 3.13
C ARG A 153 -23.68 7.88 4.29
N ASP A 154 -23.39 6.98 5.22
CA ASP A 154 -22.47 7.27 6.32
C ASP A 154 -21.01 7.27 5.81
N LEU A 155 -20.56 8.40 5.28
CA LEU A 155 -19.21 8.58 4.73
C LEU A 155 -18.11 8.59 5.79
N THR A 156 -18.42 8.41 7.08
CA THR A 156 -17.43 8.14 8.12
C THR A 156 -16.90 6.71 8.05
N LYS A 157 -17.62 5.82 7.38
CA LYS A 157 -17.22 4.43 7.13
C LYS A 157 -16.23 4.31 5.96
N SER A 158 -15.81 3.09 5.65
CA SER A 158 -14.98 2.80 4.49
C SER A 158 -15.75 3.06 3.20
N LEU A 159 -15.31 4.04 2.39
CA LEU A 159 -15.93 4.34 1.11
C LEU A 159 -15.90 3.13 0.17
N TYR A 160 -14.79 2.40 0.12
CA TYR A 160 -14.69 1.19 -0.71
C TYR A 160 -15.70 0.12 -0.29
N HIS A 161 -15.94 -0.05 1.01
CA HIS A 161 -16.97 -0.96 1.50
C HIS A 161 -18.38 -0.50 1.08
N ILE A 162 -18.67 0.80 1.15
CA ILE A 162 -19.96 1.36 0.69
C ILE A 162 -20.12 1.12 -0.81
N LEU A 163 -19.11 1.46 -1.62
CA LEU A 163 -19.14 1.27 -3.07
C LEU A 163 -19.35 -0.20 -3.45
N GLU A 164 -18.64 -1.11 -2.80
CA GLU A 164 -18.79 -2.55 -3.03
C GLU A 164 -20.16 -3.08 -2.64
N THR A 165 -20.59 -2.82 -1.39
CA THR A 165 -21.78 -3.48 -0.81
C THR A 165 -23.10 -2.85 -1.20
N GLU A 166 -23.14 -1.53 -1.43
CA GLU A 166 -24.38 -0.81 -1.71
C GLU A 166 -24.56 -0.48 -3.21
N TYR A 167 -23.45 -0.41 -3.96
CA TYR A 167 -23.49 -0.06 -5.39
C TYR A 167 -22.91 -1.14 -6.31
N GLY A 168 -22.37 -2.24 -5.76
CA GLY A 168 -21.76 -3.31 -6.54
C GLY A 168 -20.49 -2.88 -7.28
N GLN A 169 -19.85 -1.79 -6.82
CA GLN A 169 -18.66 -1.19 -7.42
C GLN A 169 -17.42 -1.51 -6.57
N GLU A 170 -16.94 -2.74 -6.69
CA GLU A 170 -15.66 -3.12 -6.08
C GLU A 170 -14.49 -2.49 -6.83
N VAL A 171 -13.61 -1.78 -6.11
CA VAL A 171 -12.35 -1.28 -6.69
C VAL A 171 -11.36 -2.44 -6.72
N TYR A 172 -11.09 -2.94 -7.92
CA TYR A 172 -10.26 -4.12 -8.18
C TYR A 172 -8.78 -3.79 -8.43
N SER A 173 -8.52 -2.68 -9.11
CA SER A 173 -7.16 -2.19 -9.41
C SER A 173 -7.11 -0.67 -9.28
N ALA A 174 -5.91 -0.12 -9.16
CA ALA A 174 -5.71 1.32 -9.18
C ALA A 174 -4.33 1.70 -9.72
N ASP A 175 -4.27 2.85 -10.36
CA ASP A 175 -3.04 3.56 -10.67
C ASP A 175 -2.77 4.60 -9.59
N GLU A 176 -1.53 4.66 -9.10
CA GLU A 176 -1.11 5.64 -8.10
C GLU A 176 0.09 6.44 -8.59
N HIS A 177 0.00 7.76 -8.42
CA HIS A 177 1.11 8.68 -8.64
C HIS A 177 1.47 9.39 -7.33
N LEU A 178 2.70 9.18 -6.86
CA LEU A 178 3.20 9.71 -5.60
C LEU A 178 4.12 10.90 -5.87
N VAL A 179 3.77 12.04 -5.30
CA VAL A 179 4.53 13.30 -5.47
C VAL A 179 4.87 13.89 -4.10
N PRO A 180 6.15 14.15 -3.80
CA PRO A 180 6.51 14.93 -2.62
C PRO A 180 6.04 16.37 -2.79
N ILE A 181 5.43 16.92 -1.73
CA ILE A 181 4.92 18.29 -1.71
C ILE A 181 5.25 18.98 -0.40
N ILE A 182 5.12 20.30 -0.39
CA ILE A 182 5.03 21.10 0.82
C ILE A 182 3.55 21.36 1.09
N ILE A 183 3.09 21.12 2.30
CA ILE A 183 1.68 21.24 2.68
C ILE A 183 1.30 22.70 2.87
N ASP A 184 0.10 23.07 2.46
CA ASP A 184 -0.46 24.40 2.67
C ASP A 184 -1.05 24.57 4.08
N ALA A 185 -1.25 25.83 4.49
CA ALA A 185 -1.75 26.18 5.82
C ALA A 185 -3.15 25.59 6.13
N ARG A 186 -4.03 25.44 5.11
CA ARG A 186 -5.38 24.88 5.29
C ARG A 186 -5.29 23.39 5.69
N ILE A 187 -4.53 22.61 4.94
CA ILE A 187 -4.39 21.19 5.18
C ILE A 187 -3.55 20.93 6.44
N ALA A 188 -2.49 21.72 6.65
CA ALA A 188 -1.66 21.66 7.86
C ALA A 188 -2.51 21.81 9.13
N LYS A 189 -3.47 22.75 9.14
CA LYS A 189 -4.40 22.97 10.26
C LYS A 189 -5.29 21.74 10.52
N PHE A 190 -5.85 21.09 9.47
CA PHE A 190 -6.62 19.86 9.64
C PHE A 190 -5.77 18.72 10.18
N MET A 191 -4.55 18.57 9.69
CA MET A 191 -3.63 17.51 10.06
C MET A 191 -2.89 17.79 11.38
N LYS A 192 -3.08 18.97 12.01
CA LYS A 192 -2.42 19.41 13.24
C LYS A 192 -0.90 19.37 13.14
N ILE A 193 -0.35 19.78 12.03
CA ILE A 193 1.10 19.88 11.78
C ILE A 193 1.48 21.32 11.40
N ALA A 194 2.77 21.61 11.40
CA ALA A 194 3.25 22.94 11.02
C ALA A 194 2.96 23.22 9.51
N ASP A 195 2.60 24.46 9.20
CA ASP A 195 2.59 24.95 7.84
C ASP A 195 3.98 24.81 7.21
N GLY A 196 4.02 24.48 5.92
CA GLY A 196 5.27 24.18 5.24
C GLY A 196 5.89 22.82 5.56
N SER A 197 5.20 21.93 6.28
CA SER A 197 5.66 20.57 6.50
C SER A 197 5.75 19.78 5.21
N ALA A 198 6.75 18.87 5.11
CA ALA A 198 6.86 17.94 4.00
C ALA A 198 5.74 16.89 4.07
N ALA A 199 5.13 16.61 2.92
CA ALA A 199 4.08 15.62 2.75
C ALA A 199 4.25 14.85 1.43
N ILE A 200 3.51 13.77 1.28
CA ILE A 200 3.39 13.03 0.03
C ILE A 200 1.95 13.14 -0.43
N ARG A 201 1.76 13.64 -1.63
CA ARG A 201 0.49 13.62 -2.34
C ARG A 201 0.41 12.34 -3.15
N ILE A 202 -0.62 11.55 -2.91
CA ILE A 202 -0.94 10.34 -3.66
C ILE A 202 -2.18 10.62 -4.47
N GLN A 203 -2.03 10.65 -5.77
CA GLN A 203 -3.14 10.70 -6.73
C GLN A 203 -3.46 9.27 -7.13
N ARG A 204 -4.72 8.87 -7.00
CA ARG A 204 -5.17 7.51 -7.30
C ARG A 204 -6.37 7.56 -8.23
N THR A 205 -6.38 6.69 -9.25
CA THR A 205 -7.57 6.33 -10.02
C THR A 205 -7.88 4.87 -9.77
N GLY A 206 -9.05 4.57 -9.24
CA GLY A 206 -9.51 3.23 -8.95
C GLY A 206 -10.42 2.69 -10.04
N TYR A 207 -10.25 1.41 -10.39
CA TYR A 207 -10.99 0.73 -11.46
C TYR A 207 -11.65 -0.55 -10.94
N ASN A 208 -12.85 -0.87 -11.47
CA ASN A 208 -13.50 -2.15 -11.22
C ASN A 208 -12.86 -3.27 -12.07
N ILE A 209 -13.38 -4.50 -11.93
CA ILE A 209 -12.87 -5.69 -12.65
C ILE A 209 -13.01 -5.57 -14.17
N ARG A 210 -13.87 -4.68 -14.67
CA ARG A 210 -14.07 -4.42 -16.12
C ARG A 210 -13.14 -3.32 -16.63
N GLY A 211 -12.31 -2.73 -15.75
CA GLY A 211 -11.44 -1.60 -16.09
C GLY A 211 -12.18 -0.26 -16.20
N GLU A 212 -13.41 -0.18 -15.70
CA GLU A 212 -14.16 1.07 -15.63
C GLU A 212 -13.75 1.85 -14.39
N GLU A 213 -13.61 3.17 -14.51
CA GLU A 213 -13.24 4.04 -13.40
C GLU A 213 -14.36 4.09 -12.34
N VAL A 214 -13.99 3.86 -11.07
CA VAL A 214 -14.91 3.90 -9.94
C VAL A 214 -14.72 5.17 -9.11
N GLU A 215 -13.46 5.57 -8.90
CA GLU A 215 -13.14 6.76 -8.11
C GLU A 215 -11.81 7.38 -8.54
N ARG A 216 -11.67 8.68 -8.29
CA ARG A 216 -10.39 9.37 -8.26
C ARG A 216 -10.19 9.99 -6.89
N SER A 217 -8.98 9.89 -6.37
CA SER A 217 -8.69 10.47 -5.06
C SER A 217 -7.30 11.11 -4.98
N ILE A 218 -7.22 12.11 -4.12
CA ILE A 218 -5.98 12.74 -3.70
C ILE A 218 -5.87 12.52 -2.20
N SER A 219 -4.83 11.81 -1.76
CA SER A 219 -4.49 11.66 -0.36
C SER A 219 -3.23 12.44 -0.05
N ILE A 220 -3.27 13.29 0.96
CA ILE A 220 -2.10 14.03 1.46
C ILE A 220 -1.68 13.41 2.78
N ARG A 221 -0.45 12.90 2.84
CA ARG A 221 0.11 12.16 3.97
C ARG A 221 1.39 12.82 4.46
N GLN A 222 1.51 13.06 5.76
CA GLN A 222 2.71 13.65 6.35
C GLN A 222 3.93 12.74 6.11
N ALA A 223 5.01 13.26 5.49
CA ALA A 223 6.16 12.47 5.07
C ALA A 223 6.86 11.74 6.23
N THR A 224 6.87 12.31 7.44
CA THR A 224 7.52 11.71 8.62
C THR A 224 6.73 10.56 9.25
N ARG A 225 5.48 10.35 8.85
CA ARG A 225 4.57 9.32 9.41
C ARG A 225 4.33 8.15 8.46
N TRP A 226 4.83 8.25 7.23
CA TRP A 226 4.59 7.25 6.20
C TRP A 226 5.89 6.75 5.59
N ASP A 227 6.01 5.44 5.50
CA ASP A 227 7.10 4.74 4.84
C ASP A 227 6.55 4.00 3.62
N PHE A 228 7.17 4.23 2.46
CA PHE A 228 6.84 3.58 1.18
C PHE A 228 7.98 2.64 0.81
N LYS A 229 7.78 1.36 1.08
CA LYS A 229 8.79 0.33 0.81
C LYS A 229 8.37 -0.50 -0.41
N TYR A 230 9.22 -0.51 -1.43
CA TYR A 230 9.08 -1.34 -2.62
C TYR A 230 10.23 -2.34 -2.69
N SER A 231 9.93 -3.56 -3.13
CA SER A 231 10.94 -4.55 -3.46
C SER A 231 10.87 -4.81 -4.96
N ILE A 232 11.97 -4.52 -5.66
CA ILE A 232 12.09 -4.75 -7.11
C ILE A 232 13.04 -5.93 -7.29
N ARG A 233 12.62 -6.92 -8.08
CA ARG A 233 13.44 -8.07 -8.48
C ARG A 233 13.59 -8.04 -9.99
N ILE A 234 14.81 -8.24 -10.46
CA ILE A 234 15.18 -8.32 -11.89
C ILE A 234 15.62 -9.74 -12.21
#